data_fce6f51a8382bbaf2d9db0cc1520c703
#
_entry.id   fce6f51a8382bbaf2d9db0cc1520c703
#
_cell.length_a   1.000
_cell.length_b   1.000
_cell.length_c   1.000
_cell.angle_alpha   90.00
_cell.angle_beta   90.00
_cell.angle_gamma   90.00
#
_symmetry.space_group_name_H-M   'P 1'
#
loop_
_entity.id
_entity.type
_entity.pdbx_description
1 polymer ?
#
loop_
_entity_poly.entity_id
_entity_poly.type
_entity_poly.pdbx_seq_one_letter_code
_entity_poly.pdbx_strand_id
1 'polypeptide(L)'
;MATSAETRVVNAAGVVQGIALVTFPAASTILTDPADYDLSSSQYGALFLPQVVTAIVAALLGASLGKRFGTKRVYLAGLCAGLVSMTLLLASAAVAGDSGAYPLLLLATATLGAGFGLTVPALNTLTADFHRDAPDHYARPRPRNSACCRSMPFGR
;
A
#
# COMPACT_ATOMS: atom_id res chain seq x y z
N MET A 1 15.06 11.15 -12.60
CA MET A 1 15.62 9.78 -12.49
C MET A 1 15.51 9.37 -11.04
N ALA A 2 14.75 8.30 -10.75
CA ALA A 2 14.73 7.73 -9.41
C ALA A 2 16.08 7.09 -9.13
N THR A 3 16.62 7.36 -7.96
CA THR A 3 17.88 6.74 -7.53
C THR A 3 17.60 5.29 -7.09
N SER A 4 18.59 4.40 -7.24
CA SER A 4 18.48 3.02 -6.73
C SER A 4 18.18 2.98 -5.22
N ALA A 5 18.52 4.02 -4.49
CA ALA A 5 18.21 4.19 -3.08
C ALA A 5 16.70 4.43 -2.86
N GLU A 6 16.05 5.28 -3.66
CA GLU A 6 14.60 5.53 -3.56
C GLU A 6 13.79 4.25 -3.81
N THR A 7 14.16 3.48 -4.83
CA THR A 7 13.51 2.19 -5.12
C THR A 7 13.64 1.20 -3.96
N ARG A 8 14.82 1.12 -3.33
CA ARG A 8 15.05 0.24 -2.16
C ARG A 8 14.21 0.66 -0.95
N VAL A 9 14.12 1.96 -0.67
CA VAL A 9 13.32 2.50 0.44
C VAL A 9 11.84 2.20 0.23
N VAL A 10 11.33 2.40 -0.98
CA VAL A 10 9.93 2.13 -1.33
C VAL A 10 9.61 0.64 -1.18
N ASN A 11 10.48 -0.25 -1.66
CA ASN A 11 10.30 -1.70 -1.50
C ASN A 11 10.38 -2.13 -0.04
N ALA A 12 11.35 -1.61 0.73
CA ALA A 12 11.47 -1.91 2.17
C ALA A 12 10.22 -1.49 2.95
N ALA A 13 9.67 -0.30 2.66
CA ALA A 13 8.43 0.16 3.28
C ALA A 13 7.24 -0.73 2.90
N GLY A 14 7.19 -1.26 1.67
CA GLY A 14 6.19 -2.26 1.25
C GLY A 14 6.27 -3.56 2.05
N VAL A 15 7.48 -4.04 2.33
CA VAL A 15 7.71 -5.24 3.18
C VAL A 15 7.24 -4.98 4.61
N VAL A 16 7.59 -3.82 5.20
CA VAL A 16 7.13 -3.45 6.55
C VAL A 16 5.61 -3.38 6.62
N GLN A 17 4.98 -2.81 5.60
CA GLN A 17 3.52 -2.76 5.50
C GLN A 17 2.89 -4.16 5.40
N GLY A 18 3.51 -5.07 4.67
CA GLY A 18 3.08 -6.47 4.59
C GLY A 18 3.17 -7.19 5.95
N ILE A 19 4.26 -6.98 6.69
CA ILE A 19 4.44 -7.52 8.05
C ILE A 19 3.35 -6.98 8.98
N ALA A 20 3.08 -5.67 8.95
CA ALA A 20 2.03 -5.05 9.74
C ALA A 20 0.64 -5.65 9.45
N LEU A 21 0.34 -5.98 8.19
CA LEU A 21 -0.92 -6.59 7.79
C LEU A 21 -1.10 -7.99 8.39
N VAL A 22 -0.01 -8.77 8.49
CA VAL A 22 -0.04 -10.15 9.01
C VAL A 22 -0.02 -10.18 10.55
N THR A 23 0.30 -9.09 11.22
CA THR A 23 0.41 -9.04 12.69
C THR A 23 -0.91 -9.43 13.37
N PHE A 24 -2.06 -8.94 12.91
CA PHE A 24 -3.37 -9.26 13.51
C PHE A 24 -3.76 -10.74 13.37
N PRO A 25 -3.66 -11.37 12.18
CA PRO A 25 -3.86 -12.81 12.05
C PRO A 25 -2.87 -13.62 12.89
N ALA A 26 -1.60 -13.20 12.97
CA ALA A 26 -0.59 -13.89 13.77
C ALA A 26 -0.87 -13.81 15.28
N ALA A 27 -1.49 -12.74 15.75
CA ALA A 27 -1.88 -12.54 17.15
C ALA A 27 -3.21 -13.24 17.53
N SER A 28 -3.79 -14.06 16.65
CA SER A 28 -5.11 -14.68 16.88
C SER A 28 -5.21 -15.44 18.20
N THR A 29 -4.18 -16.18 18.58
CA THR A 29 -4.15 -16.95 19.83
C THR A 29 -4.21 -16.04 21.06
N ILE A 30 -3.51 -14.93 21.07
CA ILE A 30 -3.51 -13.93 22.15
C ILE A 30 -4.87 -13.22 22.22
N LEU A 31 -5.43 -12.85 21.07
CA LEU A 31 -6.70 -12.12 21.01
C LEU A 31 -7.90 -12.96 21.44
N THR A 32 -7.82 -14.28 21.31
CA THR A 32 -8.89 -15.21 21.73
C THR A 32 -8.60 -15.88 23.07
N ASP A 33 -7.47 -15.57 23.72
CA ASP A 33 -7.15 -16.14 25.03
C ASP A 33 -8.03 -15.47 26.13
N PRO A 34 -8.72 -16.27 26.96
CA PRO A 34 -9.51 -15.75 28.08
C PRO A 34 -8.70 -14.98 29.12
N ALA A 35 -7.39 -15.24 29.22
CA ALA A 35 -6.51 -14.51 30.15
C ALA A 35 -6.14 -13.11 29.67
N ASP A 36 -6.22 -12.85 28.35
CA ASP A 36 -5.80 -11.59 27.75
C ASP A 36 -7.00 -10.74 27.28
N TYR A 37 -7.60 -11.08 26.15
CA TYR A 37 -8.67 -10.28 25.53
C TYR A 37 -10.05 -10.93 25.56
N ASP A 38 -10.13 -12.24 25.75
CA ASP A 38 -11.37 -13.04 25.79
C ASP A 38 -12.33 -12.76 24.61
N LEU A 39 -11.78 -12.58 23.41
CA LEU A 39 -12.59 -12.34 22.23
C LEU A 39 -13.22 -13.65 21.74
N SER A 40 -14.53 -13.64 21.55
CA SER A 40 -15.21 -14.74 20.85
C SER A 40 -14.74 -14.81 19.38
N SER A 41 -14.84 -15.99 18.77
CA SER A 41 -14.46 -16.19 17.36
C SER A 41 -15.20 -15.25 16.41
N SER A 42 -16.45 -14.87 16.73
CA SER A 42 -17.22 -13.90 15.93
C SER A 42 -16.72 -12.48 16.12
N GLN A 43 -16.34 -12.06 17.32
CA GLN A 43 -15.74 -10.76 17.59
C GLN A 43 -14.38 -10.63 16.92
N TYR A 44 -13.56 -11.67 16.99
CA TYR A 44 -12.29 -11.73 16.29
C TYR A 44 -12.48 -11.58 14.76
N GLY A 45 -13.42 -12.31 14.16
CA GLY A 45 -13.75 -12.17 12.75
C GLY A 45 -14.25 -10.76 12.38
N ALA A 46 -15.05 -10.15 13.27
CA ALA A 46 -15.58 -8.80 13.07
C ALA A 46 -14.49 -7.71 13.08
N LEU A 47 -13.31 -7.94 13.69
CA LEU A 47 -12.17 -7.02 13.65
C LEU A 47 -11.68 -6.72 12.21
N PHE A 48 -11.85 -7.65 11.29
CA PHE A 48 -11.41 -7.48 9.90
C PHE A 48 -12.40 -6.72 9.03
N LEU A 49 -13.66 -6.56 9.44
CA LEU A 49 -14.66 -5.81 8.66
C LEU A 49 -14.27 -4.34 8.47
N PRO A 50 -13.94 -3.56 9.53
CA PRO A 50 -13.52 -2.19 9.37
C PRO A 50 -12.21 -2.08 8.56
N GLN A 51 -11.30 -3.03 8.68
CA GLN A 51 -10.07 -3.08 7.88
C GLN A 51 -10.39 -3.16 6.39
N VAL A 52 -11.25 -4.09 5.98
CA VAL A 52 -11.59 -4.29 4.56
C VAL A 52 -12.35 -3.08 4.01
N VAL A 53 -13.34 -2.57 4.75
CA VAL A 53 -14.14 -1.42 4.32
C VAL A 53 -13.25 -0.19 4.14
N THR A 54 -12.41 0.12 5.12
CA THR A 54 -11.52 1.29 5.05
C THR A 54 -10.45 1.13 3.98
N ALA A 55 -9.94 -0.09 3.74
CA ALA A 55 -8.99 -0.35 2.66
C ALA A 55 -9.61 -0.08 1.28
N ILE A 56 -10.84 -0.53 1.04
CA ILE A 56 -11.54 -0.28 -0.23
C ILE A 56 -11.79 1.21 -0.42
N VAL A 57 -12.35 1.88 0.59
CA VAL A 57 -12.62 3.33 0.52
C VAL A 57 -11.33 4.12 0.31
N ALA A 58 -10.28 3.80 1.06
CA ALA A 58 -8.98 4.46 0.93
C ALA A 58 -8.32 4.21 -0.44
N ALA A 59 -8.45 3.02 -1.02
CA ALA A 59 -7.93 2.73 -2.35
C ALA A 59 -8.65 3.53 -3.44
N LEU A 60 -9.99 3.64 -3.35
CA LEU A 60 -10.79 4.45 -4.28
C LEU A 60 -10.46 5.94 -4.18
N LEU A 61 -10.34 6.46 -2.96
CA LEU A 61 -9.98 7.85 -2.72
C LEU A 61 -8.51 8.14 -3.04
N GLY A 62 -7.62 7.17 -2.82
CA GLY A 62 -6.18 7.30 -3.01
C GLY A 62 -5.80 7.73 -4.42
N ALA A 63 -6.49 7.22 -5.44
CA ALA A 63 -6.29 7.61 -6.84
C ALA A 63 -6.62 9.10 -7.08
N SER A 64 -7.71 9.59 -6.49
CA SER A 64 -8.12 10.99 -6.59
C SER A 64 -7.20 11.92 -5.79
N LEU A 65 -6.83 11.50 -4.57
CA LEU A 65 -5.88 12.23 -3.71
C LEU A 65 -4.49 12.28 -4.36
N GLY A 66 -4.04 11.19 -5.01
CA GLY A 66 -2.77 11.14 -5.72
C GLY A 66 -2.66 12.17 -6.84
N LYS A 67 -3.75 12.38 -7.59
CA LYS A 67 -3.84 13.42 -8.62
C LYS A 67 -3.81 14.83 -8.03
N ARG A 68 -4.43 15.05 -6.85
CA ARG A 68 -4.57 16.38 -6.24
C ARG A 68 -3.36 16.79 -5.40
N PHE A 69 -2.81 15.88 -4.63
CA PHE A 69 -1.75 16.16 -3.64
C PHE A 69 -0.39 15.56 -3.99
N GLY A 70 -0.35 14.73 -5.03
CA GLY A 70 0.84 14.00 -5.47
C GLY A 70 0.99 12.63 -4.80
N THR A 71 1.41 11.64 -5.57
CA THR A 71 1.52 10.22 -5.17
C THR A 71 2.42 10.02 -3.95
N LYS A 72 3.54 10.75 -3.85
CA LYS A 72 4.48 10.64 -2.71
C LYS A 72 3.82 11.02 -1.38
N ARG A 73 2.98 12.06 -1.34
CA ARG A 73 2.29 12.50 -0.13
C ARG A 73 1.23 11.49 0.30
N VAL A 74 0.48 10.93 -0.65
CA VAL A 74 -0.52 9.88 -0.38
C VAL A 74 0.16 8.63 0.16
N TYR A 75 1.29 8.23 -0.42
CA TYR A 75 2.09 7.12 0.08
C TYR A 75 2.56 7.32 1.52
N LEU A 76 3.11 8.50 1.85
CA LEU A 76 3.53 8.83 3.21
C LEU A 76 2.35 8.85 4.19
N ALA A 77 1.20 9.39 3.79
CA ALA A 77 -0.02 9.38 4.62
C ALA A 77 -0.46 7.93 4.93
N GLY A 78 -0.38 7.02 3.95
CA GLY A 78 -0.66 5.61 4.16
C GLY A 78 0.31 4.94 5.14
N LEU A 79 1.62 5.25 5.05
CA LEU A 79 2.61 4.76 6.01
C LEU A 79 2.36 5.29 7.43
N CYS A 80 2.03 6.58 7.56
CA CYS A 80 1.67 7.18 8.86
C CYS A 80 0.42 6.50 9.44
N ALA A 81 -0.60 6.20 8.63
CA ALA A 81 -1.78 5.46 9.09
C ALA A 81 -1.40 4.05 9.59
N GLY A 82 -0.47 3.37 8.92
CA GLY A 82 0.09 2.10 9.38
C GLY A 82 0.79 2.20 10.73
N LEU A 83 1.59 3.25 10.96
CA LEU A 83 2.23 3.51 12.26
C LEU A 83 1.21 3.79 13.36
N VAL A 84 0.19 4.60 13.07
CA VAL A 84 -0.92 4.86 14.00
C VAL A 84 -1.63 3.56 14.37
N SER A 85 -1.87 2.68 13.40
CA SER A 85 -2.46 1.36 13.68
C SER A 85 -1.62 0.54 14.66
N MET A 86 -0.30 0.49 14.46
CA MET A 86 0.59 -0.24 15.37
C MET A 86 0.63 0.37 16.78
N THR A 87 0.61 1.70 16.90
CA THR A 87 0.52 2.37 18.21
C THR A 87 -0.81 2.10 18.91
N LEU A 88 -1.92 2.04 18.16
CA LEU A 88 -3.24 1.69 18.69
C LEU A 88 -3.28 0.22 19.16
N LEU A 89 -2.64 -0.69 18.42
CA LEU A 89 -2.52 -2.09 18.82
C LEU A 89 -1.73 -2.21 20.13
N LEU A 90 -0.60 -1.51 20.26
CA LEU A 90 0.17 -1.48 21.50
C LEU A 90 -0.62 -0.84 22.65
N ALA A 91 -1.37 0.22 22.38
CA ALA A 91 -2.24 0.86 23.38
C ALA A 91 -3.36 -0.11 23.82
N SER A 92 -3.93 -0.91 22.92
CA SER A 92 -4.93 -1.92 23.28
C SER A 92 -4.37 -2.99 24.20
N ALA A 93 -3.08 -3.36 24.03
CA ALA A 93 -2.41 -4.31 24.92
C ALA A 93 -2.24 -3.76 26.36
N ALA A 94 -2.10 -2.45 26.51
CA ALA A 94 -2.00 -1.81 27.83
C ALA A 94 -3.33 -1.77 28.60
N VAL A 95 -4.46 -1.94 27.91
CA VAL A 95 -5.82 -1.99 28.47
C VAL A 95 -6.49 -3.34 28.21
N ALA A 96 -5.70 -4.39 28.00
CA ALA A 96 -6.21 -5.74 27.83
C ALA A 96 -7.02 -6.18 29.07
N GLY A 97 -8.17 -6.80 28.85
CA GLY A 97 -9.12 -7.15 29.92
C GLY A 97 -10.15 -6.05 30.24
N ASP A 98 -9.95 -4.81 29.77
CA ASP A 98 -10.92 -3.72 29.95
C ASP A 98 -11.87 -3.65 28.73
N SER A 99 -13.07 -3.11 28.96
CA SER A 99 -14.08 -2.86 27.90
C SER A 99 -13.60 -1.91 26.80
N GLY A 100 -12.53 -1.14 27.05
CA GLY A 100 -11.90 -0.25 26.11
C GLY A 100 -10.98 -0.92 25.08
N ALA A 101 -10.54 -2.15 25.32
CA ALA A 101 -9.60 -2.86 24.44
C ALA A 101 -10.21 -3.17 23.05
N TYR A 102 -11.44 -3.64 23.01
CA TYR A 102 -12.11 -3.99 21.75
C TYR A 102 -12.31 -2.81 20.78
N PRO A 103 -12.85 -1.62 21.21
CA PRO A 103 -12.94 -0.49 20.31
C PRO A 103 -11.59 0.04 19.84
N LEU A 104 -10.52 -0.07 20.65
CA LEU A 104 -9.16 0.28 20.22
C LEU A 104 -8.66 -0.67 19.12
N LEU A 105 -8.95 -1.97 19.23
CA LEU A 105 -8.63 -2.96 18.20
C LEU A 105 -9.38 -2.69 16.89
N LEU A 106 -10.68 -2.34 16.97
CA LEU A 106 -11.45 -1.94 15.78
C LEU A 106 -10.87 -0.72 15.10
N LEU A 107 -10.45 0.28 15.88
CA LEU A 107 -9.81 1.48 15.34
C LEU A 107 -8.42 1.17 14.76
N ALA A 108 -7.65 0.30 15.38
CA ALA A 108 -6.35 -0.14 14.88
C ALA A 108 -6.49 -0.87 13.54
N THR A 109 -7.45 -1.79 13.41
CA THR A 109 -7.70 -2.50 12.15
C THR A 109 -8.25 -1.57 11.06
N ALA A 110 -9.12 -0.61 11.40
CA ALA A 110 -9.61 0.39 10.47
C ALA A 110 -8.47 1.28 9.93
N THR A 111 -7.60 1.78 10.79
CA THR A 111 -6.45 2.60 10.39
C THR A 111 -5.42 1.80 9.60
N LEU A 112 -5.23 0.51 9.90
CA LEU A 112 -4.40 -0.39 9.11
C LEU A 112 -4.94 -0.55 7.69
N GLY A 113 -6.25 -0.78 7.58
CA GLY A 113 -6.94 -0.88 6.28
C GLY A 113 -6.79 0.40 5.45
N ALA A 114 -7.01 1.56 6.07
CA ALA A 114 -6.83 2.85 5.40
C ALA A 114 -5.38 3.05 4.92
N GLY A 115 -4.40 2.73 5.77
CA GLY A 115 -2.98 2.78 5.42
C GLY A 115 -2.64 1.90 4.23
N PHE A 116 -3.11 0.66 4.24
CA PHE A 116 -2.90 -0.30 3.16
C PHE A 116 -3.57 0.15 1.84
N GLY A 117 -4.82 0.62 1.92
CA GLY A 117 -5.57 1.10 0.77
C GLY A 117 -4.95 2.33 0.10
N LEU A 118 -4.24 3.20 0.85
CA LEU A 118 -3.51 4.34 0.30
C LEU A 118 -2.14 3.93 -0.26
N THR A 119 -1.42 3.04 0.43
CA THR A 119 -0.03 2.70 0.06
C THR A 119 0.07 1.83 -1.18
N VAL A 120 -0.79 0.83 -1.35
CA VAL A 120 -0.68 -0.14 -2.46
C VAL A 120 -0.85 0.50 -3.83
N PRO A 121 -1.91 1.29 -4.12
CA PRO A 121 -2.04 1.98 -5.39
C PRO A 121 -0.92 3.00 -5.63
N ALA A 122 -0.52 3.74 -4.58
CA ALA A 122 0.57 4.71 -4.67
C ALA A 122 1.91 4.03 -4.97
N LEU A 123 2.21 2.89 -4.33
CA LEU A 123 3.40 2.08 -4.57
C LEU A 123 3.47 1.60 -6.03
N ASN A 124 2.38 1.06 -6.55
CA ASN A 124 2.30 0.58 -7.92
C ASN A 124 2.55 1.72 -8.93
N THR A 125 1.99 2.91 -8.67
CA THR A 125 2.20 4.09 -9.51
C THR A 125 3.66 4.54 -9.48
N LEU A 126 4.27 4.64 -8.29
CA LEU A 126 5.67 5.03 -8.13
C LEU A 126 6.61 4.03 -8.80
N THR A 127 6.34 2.73 -8.66
CA THR A 127 7.14 1.68 -9.30
C THR A 127 7.03 1.74 -10.82
N ALA A 128 5.84 1.98 -11.36
CA ALA A 128 5.63 2.15 -12.80
C ALA A 128 6.37 3.38 -13.35
N ASP A 129 6.35 4.51 -12.63
CA ASP A 129 7.07 5.72 -13.00
C ASP A 129 8.60 5.49 -12.99
N PHE A 130 9.12 4.76 -12.00
CA PHE A 130 10.54 4.43 -11.93
C PHE A 130 11.03 3.56 -13.10
N HIS A 131 10.18 2.63 -13.58
CA HIS A 131 10.51 1.80 -14.76
C HIS A 131 10.39 2.57 -16.05
N ARG A 132 9.52 3.57 -16.13
CA ARG A 132 9.33 4.42 -17.30
C ARG A 132 10.51 5.37 -17.54
N ASP A 133 11.17 5.81 -16.47
CA ASP A 133 12.35 6.66 -16.50
C ASP A 133 13.66 5.88 -16.67
N ALA A 134 13.63 4.55 -16.63
CA ALA A 134 14.78 3.72 -16.96
C ALA A 134 15.09 3.90 -18.46
N PRO A 135 16.32 4.34 -18.83
CA PRO A 135 16.66 4.49 -20.25
C PRO A 135 16.49 3.14 -20.93
N ASP A 136 15.79 3.16 -22.07
CA ASP A 136 15.57 2.01 -22.94
C ASP A 136 16.92 1.42 -23.43
N HIS A 137 17.61 0.66 -22.57
CA HIS A 137 18.75 -0.14 -22.98
C HIS A 137 18.37 -1.25 -23.99
N TYR A 138 17.07 -1.39 -24.24
CA TYR A 138 16.51 -2.30 -25.24
C TYR A 138 15.82 -1.59 -26.40
N ALA A 139 16.02 -0.28 -26.57
CA ALA A 139 15.68 0.36 -27.83
C ALA A 139 16.55 -0.28 -28.91
N ARG A 140 16.03 -1.37 -29.51
CA ARG A 140 16.58 -1.89 -30.78
C ARG A 140 16.80 -0.69 -31.69
N PRO A 141 18.00 -0.50 -32.27
CA PRO A 141 18.21 0.54 -33.25
C PRO A 141 17.13 0.38 -34.32
N ARG A 142 16.23 1.37 -34.41
CA ARG A 142 15.28 1.43 -35.52
C ARG A 142 16.11 1.28 -36.80
N PRO A 143 15.83 0.28 -37.65
CA PRO A 143 16.51 0.20 -38.91
C PRO A 143 16.28 1.52 -39.64
N ARG A 144 17.35 2.22 -39.96
CA ARG A 144 17.37 3.41 -40.79
C ARG A 144 16.97 3.00 -42.22
N ASN A 145 15.68 2.69 -42.42
CA ASN A 145 15.09 2.57 -43.74
C ASN A 145 14.73 3.95 -44.27
N SER A 146 15.73 4.82 -44.30
CA SER A 146 15.68 6.08 -45.03
C SER A 146 16.53 5.96 -46.29
N ALA A 147 16.13 5.09 -47.19
CA ALA A 147 16.61 5.14 -48.57
C ALA A 147 15.85 4.13 -49.42
N CYS A 148 14.69 4.45 -49.87
CA CYS A 148 14.20 4.01 -51.18
C CYS A 148 12.80 4.59 -51.47
N CYS A 149 12.72 5.88 -51.66
CA CYS A 149 11.76 6.47 -52.57
C CYS A 149 12.55 7.39 -53.52
N ARG A 150 13.43 6.75 -54.29
CA ARG A 150 14.01 7.39 -55.45
C ARG A 150 12.95 7.33 -56.55
N SER A 151 12.36 8.50 -56.82
CA SER A 151 11.75 8.96 -58.07
C SER A 151 11.72 7.93 -59.20
N MET A 152 10.53 7.41 -59.57
CA MET A 152 10.26 7.01 -60.95
C MET A 152 9.78 8.23 -61.73
N PRO A 153 10.46 8.64 -62.82
CA PRO A 153 9.92 9.62 -63.74
C PRO A 153 8.86 8.94 -64.60
N PHE A 154 7.63 9.36 -64.50
CA PHE A 154 6.60 9.07 -65.50
C PHE A 154 6.96 9.90 -66.73
N GLY A 155 7.46 9.26 -67.77
CA GLY A 155 7.59 9.75 -69.09
C GLY A 155 6.55 9.14 -70.04
N ARG A 156 5.78 10.04 -70.66
CA ARG A 156 4.89 9.91 -71.84
C ARG A 156 3.56 9.15 -71.65
#